data_4e5b8ed97b4a80f89fe9eea18357cf05
#
_entry.id   4e5b8ed97b4a80f89fe9eea18357cf05
#
_cell.length_a   1.000
_cell.length_b   1.000
_cell.length_c   1.000
_cell.angle_alpha   90.00
_cell.angle_beta   90.00
_cell.angle_gamma   90.00
#
_symmetry.space_group_name_H-M   'P 1'
#
loop_
_entity.id
_entity.type
_entity.pdbx_description
1 polymer ?
#
loop_
_entity_poly.entity_id
_entity_poly.type
_entity_poly.pdbx_seq_one_letter_code
_entity_poly.pdbx_strand_id
1 'polypeptide(L)'
;LLTNAFKSISRWKNYKATPLIKLDKLQKNLKVNNVFYKDESKRFHLKSFKALGGAYAVERISKGKKNIIISSATAGNHGRSVAWGAKRLGLKCKIFVSQYVSDSRVNEIKKFGAEVIRVKGDYENSLNECKKLSKKNNWKIVQDVATRDYKLVPQLTMAGYSIMIREISKQTNQYITHIFLQAGVGGMAAGVVAGVAKYFKRIPKIIIVEPDRADCVLQSIKINRLKKIKIKKESIMGGMSCNEMSYIPWQILKKASNCCVSVSDRNVAKTVAMLKDKKLSKNSIIGGECSTPGIISLIGVCNNYKTKKLIELNEKSNVLVIGCEGNADVKLYKQLLSKGRK
;
A
#
# COMPACT_ATOMS: atom_id res chain seq x y z
N LEU A 1 -12.51 4.48 14.97
CA LEU A 1 -11.48 3.52 14.55
C LEU A 1 -10.09 4.19 14.42
N LEU A 2 -9.94 5.30 13.68
CA LEU A 2 -8.65 5.92 13.38
C LEU A 2 -7.90 6.40 14.63
N THR A 3 -8.59 7.06 15.55
CA THR A 3 -8.01 7.52 16.83
C THR A 3 -7.48 6.34 17.65
N ASN A 4 -8.24 5.25 17.69
CA ASN A 4 -7.84 4.04 18.42
C ASN A 4 -6.64 3.34 17.75
N ALA A 5 -6.58 3.36 16.40
CA ALA A 5 -5.43 2.84 15.68
C ALA A 5 -4.15 3.59 16.08
N PHE A 6 -4.21 4.92 16.12
CA PHE A 6 -3.05 5.69 16.55
C PHE A 6 -2.69 5.43 18.02
N LYS A 7 -3.65 5.49 18.95
CA LYS A 7 -3.40 5.22 20.38
C LYS A 7 -2.73 3.87 20.61
N SER A 8 -3.08 2.86 19.81
CA SER A 8 -2.49 1.53 19.89
C SER A 8 -1.10 1.49 19.26
N ILE A 9 -1.00 1.85 17.97
CA ILE A 9 0.24 1.70 17.18
C ILE A 9 1.36 2.58 17.72
N SER A 10 1.06 3.78 18.23
CA SER A 10 2.07 4.69 18.80
C SER A 10 2.75 4.15 20.07
N ARG A 11 2.14 3.15 20.72
CA ARG A 11 2.70 2.46 21.91
C ARG A 11 3.51 1.21 21.54
N TRP A 12 3.55 0.82 20.27
CA TRP A 12 4.32 -0.35 19.87
C TRP A 12 5.81 -0.08 20.00
N LYS A 13 6.55 -1.07 20.48
CA LYS A 13 8.01 -0.99 20.55
C LYS A 13 8.58 -0.59 19.19
N ASN A 14 9.50 0.37 19.19
CA ASN A 14 10.13 0.93 17.99
C ASN A 14 9.18 1.71 17.05
N TYR A 15 8.01 2.15 17.52
CA TYR A 15 7.22 3.09 16.73
C TYR A 15 7.98 4.40 16.55
N LYS A 16 8.14 4.79 15.30
CA LYS A 16 8.63 6.11 14.89
C LYS A 16 7.85 6.55 13.65
N ALA A 17 7.54 7.84 13.55
CA ALA A 17 7.03 8.39 12.32
C ALA A 17 8.06 8.17 11.21
N THR A 18 7.64 7.61 10.08
CA THR A 18 8.53 7.42 8.95
C THR A 18 8.87 8.76 8.29
N PRO A 19 10.02 8.88 7.60
CA PRO A 19 10.43 10.15 7.01
C PRO A 19 9.42 10.70 6.00
N LEU A 20 9.23 12.02 6.02
CA LEU A 20 8.62 12.79 4.95
C LEU A 20 9.73 13.52 4.22
N ILE A 21 10.11 13.03 3.05
CA ILE A 21 11.26 13.50 2.29
C ILE A 21 10.81 14.48 1.21
N LYS A 22 11.48 15.63 1.09
CA LYS A 22 11.26 16.57 0.00
C LYS A 22 12.00 16.11 -1.25
N LEU A 23 11.30 15.92 -2.35
CA LEU A 23 11.89 15.62 -3.66
C LEU A 23 12.26 16.94 -4.36
N ASP A 24 13.25 17.63 -3.81
CA ASP A 24 13.64 19.01 -4.17
C ASP A 24 14.08 19.14 -5.63
N LYS A 25 14.75 18.15 -6.19
CA LYS A 25 15.14 18.14 -7.60
C LYS A 25 13.93 17.90 -8.52
N LEU A 26 13.03 17.00 -8.14
CA LEU A 26 11.83 16.71 -8.91
C LEU A 26 10.89 17.92 -8.94
N GLN A 27 10.65 18.58 -7.78
CA GLN A 27 9.76 19.74 -7.75
C GLN A 27 10.22 20.90 -8.65
N LYS A 28 11.53 21.15 -8.72
CA LYS A 28 12.12 22.16 -9.61
C LYS A 28 11.84 21.83 -11.07
N ASN A 29 12.08 20.57 -11.47
CA ASN A 29 11.87 20.11 -12.85
C ASN A 29 10.39 20.18 -13.27
N LEU A 30 9.47 19.92 -12.34
CA LEU A 30 8.02 19.93 -12.62
C LEU A 30 7.36 21.31 -12.44
N LYS A 31 8.12 22.29 -11.94
CA LYS A 31 7.63 23.66 -11.65
C LYS A 31 6.39 23.63 -10.72
N VAL A 32 6.49 22.90 -9.61
CA VAL A 32 5.51 22.88 -8.51
C VAL A 32 6.17 23.35 -7.21
N ASN A 33 5.39 23.83 -6.23
CA ASN A 33 5.94 24.36 -4.98
C ASN A 33 6.69 23.29 -4.19
N ASN A 34 6.03 22.17 -3.90
CA ASN A 34 6.66 21.07 -3.16
C ASN A 34 6.22 19.71 -3.71
N VAL A 35 7.14 18.75 -3.67
CA VAL A 35 6.84 17.31 -3.81
C VAL A 35 7.35 16.59 -2.57
N PHE A 36 6.43 16.07 -1.77
CA PHE A 36 6.72 15.29 -0.59
C PHE A 36 6.58 13.79 -0.87
N TYR A 37 7.51 13.02 -0.36
CA TYR A 37 7.56 11.55 -0.44
C TYR A 37 7.53 10.97 0.98
N LYS A 38 6.46 10.23 1.32
CA LYS A 38 6.35 9.51 2.60
C LYS A 38 7.04 8.17 2.48
N ASP A 39 8.18 7.99 3.17
CA ASP A 39 9.05 6.81 3.02
C ASP A 39 8.67 5.67 3.98
N GLU A 40 7.73 4.83 3.58
CA GLU A 40 7.30 3.65 4.34
C GLU A 40 8.29 2.46 4.29
N SER A 41 9.39 2.57 3.55
CA SER A 41 10.46 1.58 3.57
C SER A 41 11.12 1.44 4.96
N LYS A 42 10.94 2.44 5.82
CA LYS A 42 11.49 2.49 7.19
C LYS A 42 10.53 1.95 8.26
N ARG A 43 9.30 1.53 7.87
CA ARG A 43 8.27 1.13 8.82
C ARG A 43 8.64 -0.19 9.52
N PHE A 44 8.90 -0.13 10.84
CA PHE A 44 9.14 -1.27 11.73
C PHE A 44 10.14 -2.31 11.20
N HIS A 45 11.08 -1.93 10.34
CA HIS A 45 12.00 -2.84 9.65
C HIS A 45 11.31 -3.87 8.73
N LEU A 46 9.98 -3.78 8.54
CA LEU A 46 9.24 -4.62 7.58
C LEU A 46 9.30 -4.09 6.14
N LYS A 47 9.89 -2.91 5.94
CA LYS A 47 10.07 -2.28 4.63
C LYS A 47 8.76 -2.01 3.89
N SER A 48 7.63 -1.85 4.58
CA SER A 48 6.33 -1.61 3.96
C SER A 48 5.31 -1.02 4.92
N PHE A 49 4.44 -0.15 4.42
CA PHE A 49 3.28 0.39 5.14
C PHE A 49 2.33 -0.69 5.69
N LYS A 50 2.31 -1.88 5.08
CA LYS A 50 1.44 -3.01 5.46
C LYS A 50 1.57 -3.37 6.94
N ALA A 51 2.75 -3.10 7.54
CA ALA A 51 2.97 -3.30 8.98
C ALA A 51 1.93 -2.57 9.86
N LEU A 52 1.48 -1.39 9.45
CA LEU A 52 0.48 -0.61 10.18
C LEU A 52 -0.88 -1.31 10.23
N GLY A 53 -1.34 -1.83 9.09
CA GLY A 53 -2.70 -2.36 8.96
C GLY A 53 -2.83 -3.80 9.45
N GLY A 54 -2.04 -4.73 8.92
CA GLY A 54 -2.16 -6.15 9.25
C GLY A 54 -1.89 -6.44 10.72
N ALA A 55 -0.82 -5.88 11.29
CA ALA A 55 -0.50 -6.08 12.71
C ALA A 55 -1.53 -5.42 13.64
N TYR A 56 -2.08 -4.26 13.28
CA TYR A 56 -3.16 -3.63 14.04
C TYR A 56 -4.44 -4.47 14.01
N ALA A 57 -4.81 -4.99 12.85
CA ALA A 57 -5.96 -5.86 12.73
C ALA A 57 -5.80 -7.11 13.61
N VAL A 58 -4.62 -7.75 13.61
CA VAL A 58 -4.31 -8.88 14.52
C VAL A 58 -4.51 -8.49 15.98
N GLU A 59 -3.97 -7.36 16.42
CA GLU A 59 -4.12 -6.88 17.80
C GLU A 59 -5.59 -6.67 18.17
N ARG A 60 -6.37 -6.06 17.29
CA ARG A 60 -7.78 -5.75 17.56
C ARG A 60 -8.68 -6.98 17.61
N ILE A 61 -8.46 -7.96 16.73
CA ILE A 61 -9.28 -9.17 16.72
C ILE A 61 -8.89 -10.17 17.81
N SER A 62 -7.64 -10.12 18.30
CA SER A 62 -7.20 -10.98 19.40
C SER A 62 -7.85 -10.58 20.71
N LYS A 63 -8.22 -9.31 20.90
CA LYS A 63 -8.82 -8.78 22.14
C LYS A 63 -8.04 -9.22 23.40
N GLY A 64 -6.70 -9.33 23.33
CA GLY A 64 -5.83 -9.78 24.42
C GLY A 64 -5.82 -11.29 24.68
N LYS A 65 -6.64 -12.08 23.98
CA LYS A 65 -6.65 -13.55 24.11
C LYS A 65 -5.36 -14.16 23.58
N LYS A 66 -4.76 -15.10 24.32
CA LYS A 66 -3.50 -15.77 23.96
C LYS A 66 -3.71 -17.10 23.23
N ASN A 67 -4.84 -17.76 23.44
CA ASN A 67 -5.12 -19.09 22.90
C ASN A 67 -5.89 -19.04 21.58
N ILE A 68 -5.55 -18.10 20.70
CA ILE A 68 -6.12 -18.01 19.36
C ILE A 68 -5.04 -18.19 18.31
N ILE A 69 -5.44 -18.74 17.17
CA ILE A 69 -4.59 -18.86 15.99
C ILE A 69 -5.04 -17.84 14.95
N ILE A 70 -4.09 -17.07 14.46
CA ILE A 70 -4.30 -16.12 13.36
C ILE A 70 -4.03 -16.84 12.04
N SER A 71 -4.87 -16.59 11.04
CA SER A 71 -4.69 -17.13 9.69
C SER A 71 -4.84 -16.06 8.62
N SER A 72 -4.15 -16.22 7.50
CA SER A 72 -4.30 -15.36 6.32
C SER A 72 -3.82 -16.09 5.07
N ALA A 73 -4.41 -15.76 3.90
CA ALA A 73 -3.95 -16.25 2.61
C ALA A 73 -3.27 -15.11 1.85
N THR A 74 -1.93 -15.12 1.80
CA THR A 74 -1.17 -14.04 1.14
C THR A 74 0.33 -14.34 1.16
N ALA A 75 1.03 -14.04 0.09
CA ALA A 75 2.47 -14.26 -0.06
C ALA A 75 3.32 -12.99 0.04
N GLY A 76 2.69 -11.83 0.23
CA GLY A 76 3.36 -10.53 0.16
C GLY A 76 3.51 -9.83 1.50
N ASN A 77 3.63 -8.52 1.42
CA ASN A 77 3.80 -7.64 2.59
C ASN A 77 2.67 -7.75 3.63
N HIS A 78 1.45 -8.13 3.21
CA HIS A 78 0.35 -8.35 4.14
C HIS A 78 0.61 -9.57 5.03
N GLY A 79 1.03 -10.71 4.47
CA GLY A 79 1.39 -11.91 5.23
C GLY A 79 2.50 -11.67 6.23
N ARG A 80 3.55 -10.94 5.83
CA ARG A 80 4.62 -10.52 6.74
C ARG A 80 4.11 -9.65 7.87
N SER A 81 3.19 -8.73 7.58
CA SER A 81 2.57 -7.85 8.58
C SER A 81 1.71 -8.64 9.58
N VAL A 82 0.91 -9.58 9.10
CA VAL A 82 0.07 -10.45 9.95
C VAL A 82 0.93 -11.35 10.83
N ALA A 83 1.95 -12.00 10.25
CA ALA A 83 2.89 -12.85 11.00
C ALA A 83 3.65 -12.05 12.06
N TRP A 84 4.15 -10.86 11.73
CA TRP A 84 4.81 -9.98 12.68
C TRP A 84 3.85 -9.51 13.78
N GLY A 85 2.61 -9.15 13.43
CA GLY A 85 1.58 -8.78 14.40
C GLY A 85 1.28 -9.90 15.39
N ALA A 86 1.17 -11.15 14.90
CA ALA A 86 0.98 -12.34 15.74
C ALA A 86 2.19 -12.57 16.66
N LYS A 87 3.43 -12.52 16.11
CA LYS A 87 4.67 -12.64 16.90
C LYS A 87 4.75 -11.64 18.05
N ARG A 88 4.39 -10.36 17.79
CA ARG A 88 4.37 -9.31 18.83
C ARG A 88 3.47 -9.65 20.02
N LEU A 89 2.42 -10.41 19.78
CA LEU A 89 1.42 -10.76 20.79
C LEU A 89 1.60 -12.17 21.34
N GLY A 90 2.62 -12.91 20.87
CA GLY A 90 2.86 -14.31 21.25
C GLY A 90 1.76 -15.26 20.73
N LEU A 91 1.15 -14.95 19.59
CA LEU A 91 0.08 -15.75 18.98
C LEU A 91 0.64 -16.67 17.90
N LYS A 92 0.06 -17.86 17.78
CA LYS A 92 0.30 -18.76 16.65
C LYS A 92 -0.27 -18.13 15.35
N CYS A 93 0.45 -18.28 14.24
CA CYS A 93 0.06 -17.73 12.96
C CYS A 93 0.25 -18.75 11.84
N LYS A 94 -0.74 -18.90 10.98
CA LYS A 94 -0.73 -19.78 9.81
C LYS A 94 -0.97 -18.95 8.55
N ILE A 95 -0.02 -18.95 7.63
CA ILE A 95 -0.11 -18.21 6.37
C ILE A 95 -0.21 -19.19 5.21
N PHE A 96 -1.30 -19.09 4.46
CA PHE A 96 -1.57 -19.91 3.28
C PHE A 96 -1.02 -19.25 2.05
N VAL A 97 -0.28 -19.97 1.24
CA VAL A 97 0.31 -19.48 0.00
C VAL A 97 0.10 -20.47 -1.13
N SER A 98 -0.04 -19.98 -2.35
CA SER A 98 -0.05 -20.80 -3.56
C SER A 98 1.27 -21.57 -3.71
N GLN A 99 1.22 -22.75 -4.33
CA GLN A 99 2.39 -23.56 -4.64
C GLN A 99 3.43 -22.80 -5.48
N TYR A 100 3.00 -21.79 -6.26
CA TYR A 100 3.88 -21.01 -7.15
C TYR A 100 4.66 -19.89 -6.44
N VAL A 101 4.40 -19.66 -5.15
CA VAL A 101 5.10 -18.63 -4.39
C VAL A 101 6.54 -19.05 -4.14
N SER A 102 7.51 -18.17 -4.44
CA SER A 102 8.92 -18.45 -4.26
C SER A 102 9.30 -18.71 -2.79
N ASP A 103 10.31 -19.56 -2.58
CA ASP A 103 10.82 -19.87 -1.23
C ASP A 103 11.37 -18.62 -0.53
N SER A 104 11.93 -17.69 -1.27
CA SER A 104 12.38 -16.41 -0.72
C SER A 104 11.23 -15.66 -0.01
N ARG A 105 10.06 -15.57 -0.62
CA ARG A 105 8.88 -14.94 -0.02
C ARG A 105 8.34 -15.72 1.18
N VAL A 106 8.32 -17.04 1.08
CA VAL A 106 7.93 -17.93 2.20
C VAL A 106 8.86 -17.73 3.40
N ASN A 107 10.17 -17.72 3.16
CA ASN A 107 11.17 -17.55 4.20
C ASN A 107 11.06 -16.17 4.89
N GLU A 108 10.74 -15.10 4.14
CA GLU A 108 10.50 -13.78 4.73
C GLU A 108 9.29 -13.76 5.68
N ILE A 109 8.28 -14.60 5.46
CA ILE A 109 7.14 -14.75 6.36
C ILE A 109 7.54 -15.62 7.57
N LYS A 110 8.23 -16.74 7.35
CA LYS A 110 8.70 -17.66 8.40
C LYS A 110 9.61 -16.99 9.43
N LYS A 111 10.38 -15.95 9.06
CA LYS A 111 11.19 -15.14 9.99
C LYS A 111 10.40 -14.54 11.16
N PHE A 112 9.10 -14.40 11.00
CA PHE A 112 8.21 -13.92 12.05
C PHE A 112 7.53 -15.05 12.83
N GLY A 113 7.97 -16.31 12.68
CA GLY A 113 7.46 -17.47 13.42
C GLY A 113 6.11 -17.99 12.93
N ALA A 114 5.66 -17.57 11.74
CA ALA A 114 4.45 -18.12 11.16
C ALA A 114 4.72 -19.47 10.50
N GLU A 115 3.79 -20.42 10.68
CA GLU A 115 3.70 -21.62 9.88
C GLU A 115 3.16 -21.24 8.49
N VAL A 116 3.90 -21.59 7.43
CA VAL A 116 3.49 -21.35 6.07
C VAL A 116 3.00 -22.64 5.43
N ILE A 117 1.75 -22.65 4.99
CA ILE A 117 1.07 -23.79 4.37
C ILE A 117 1.00 -23.52 2.86
N ARG A 118 1.66 -24.36 2.07
CA ARG A 118 1.56 -24.35 0.61
C ARG A 118 0.33 -25.11 0.17
N VAL A 119 -0.49 -24.46 -0.66
CA VAL A 119 -1.72 -25.03 -1.21
C VAL A 119 -1.52 -25.27 -2.71
N LYS A 120 -1.91 -26.44 -3.20
CA LYS A 120 -1.92 -26.76 -4.63
C LYS A 120 -2.89 -25.81 -5.36
N GLY A 121 -2.42 -25.23 -6.47
CA GLY A 121 -3.20 -24.26 -7.25
C GLY A 121 -2.74 -22.82 -7.02
N ASP A 122 -3.61 -21.89 -7.35
CA ASP A 122 -3.38 -20.45 -7.36
C ASP A 122 -3.69 -19.75 -6.01
N TYR A 123 -3.78 -18.43 -6.05
CA TYR A 123 -4.13 -17.63 -4.88
C TYR A 123 -5.56 -17.92 -4.38
N GLU A 124 -6.52 -18.12 -5.29
CA GLU A 124 -7.91 -18.38 -4.90
C GLU A 124 -8.04 -19.73 -4.17
N ASN A 125 -7.30 -20.76 -4.61
CA ASN A 125 -7.22 -22.04 -3.91
C ASN A 125 -6.68 -21.85 -2.48
N SER A 126 -5.61 -21.06 -2.33
CA SER A 126 -5.01 -20.76 -1.02
C SER A 126 -5.99 -20.03 -0.10
N LEU A 127 -6.75 -19.08 -0.64
CA LEU A 127 -7.77 -18.33 0.11
C LEU A 127 -8.92 -19.23 0.55
N ASN A 128 -9.39 -20.11 -0.32
CA ASN A 128 -10.48 -21.03 -0.03
C ASN A 128 -10.08 -22.05 1.03
N GLU A 129 -8.86 -22.61 0.94
CA GLU A 129 -8.36 -23.54 1.96
C GLU A 129 -8.13 -22.84 3.30
N CYS A 130 -7.61 -21.61 3.29
CA CYS A 130 -7.51 -20.79 4.49
C CYS A 130 -8.88 -20.59 5.15
N LYS A 131 -9.92 -20.23 4.39
CA LYS A 131 -11.28 -20.06 4.90
C LYS A 131 -11.85 -21.37 5.47
N LYS A 132 -11.70 -22.47 4.77
CA LYS A 132 -12.19 -23.80 5.15
C LYS A 132 -11.57 -24.26 6.47
N LEU A 133 -10.23 -24.26 6.55
CA LEU A 133 -9.52 -24.69 7.75
C LEU A 133 -9.73 -23.74 8.93
N SER A 134 -9.82 -22.45 8.68
CA SER A 134 -10.08 -21.47 9.72
C SER A 134 -11.47 -21.63 10.33
N LYS A 135 -12.49 -21.90 9.49
CA LYS A 135 -13.85 -22.21 9.97
C LYS A 135 -13.87 -23.50 10.79
N LYS A 136 -13.25 -24.58 10.29
CA LYS A 136 -13.18 -25.88 10.96
C LYS A 136 -12.50 -25.79 12.33
N ASN A 137 -11.42 -24.99 12.44
CA ASN A 137 -10.59 -24.95 13.64
C ASN A 137 -10.79 -23.67 14.48
N ASN A 138 -11.79 -22.85 14.17
CA ASN A 138 -12.07 -21.57 14.85
C ASN A 138 -10.87 -20.59 14.84
N TRP A 139 -10.05 -20.59 13.80
CA TRP A 139 -8.96 -19.62 13.64
C TRP A 139 -9.51 -18.25 13.24
N LYS A 140 -8.77 -17.20 13.54
CA LYS A 140 -9.17 -15.82 13.21
C LYS A 140 -8.50 -15.37 11.92
N ILE A 141 -9.31 -15.25 10.87
CA ILE A 141 -8.82 -14.81 9.55
C ILE A 141 -8.52 -13.31 9.58
N VAL A 142 -7.35 -12.92 9.03
CA VAL A 142 -6.92 -11.54 8.83
C VAL A 142 -6.59 -11.30 7.37
N GLN A 143 -7.62 -10.97 6.58
CA GLN A 143 -7.49 -10.56 5.19
C GLN A 143 -7.69 -9.04 5.07
N ASP A 144 -6.99 -8.41 4.12
CA ASP A 144 -7.09 -6.96 3.86
C ASP A 144 -8.12 -6.61 2.77
N VAL A 145 -8.77 -7.62 2.17
CA VAL A 145 -9.84 -7.44 1.17
C VAL A 145 -11.20 -7.58 1.84
N ALA A 146 -12.03 -6.54 1.71
CA ALA A 146 -13.39 -6.53 2.21
C ALA A 146 -14.37 -7.14 1.19
N THR A 147 -15.31 -7.94 1.70
CA THR A 147 -16.52 -8.34 0.98
C THR A 147 -17.74 -7.73 1.65
N ARG A 148 -18.96 -8.01 1.14
CA ARG A 148 -20.19 -7.54 1.79
C ARG A 148 -20.34 -8.07 3.22
N ASP A 149 -19.84 -9.28 3.48
CA ASP A 149 -19.98 -9.98 4.77
C ASP A 149 -18.72 -9.94 5.63
N TYR A 150 -17.60 -9.50 5.07
CA TYR A 150 -16.31 -9.42 5.75
C TYR A 150 -15.75 -7.99 5.72
N LYS A 151 -16.12 -7.18 6.69
CA LYS A 151 -15.83 -5.72 6.71
C LYS A 151 -14.89 -5.29 7.83
N LEU A 152 -15.08 -5.83 9.04
CA LEU A 152 -14.40 -5.33 10.24
C LEU A 152 -12.87 -5.36 10.12
N VAL A 153 -12.29 -6.49 9.73
CA VAL A 153 -10.84 -6.65 9.66
C VAL A 153 -10.22 -5.74 8.59
N PRO A 154 -10.77 -5.65 7.36
CA PRO A 154 -10.30 -4.65 6.39
C PRO A 154 -10.45 -3.21 6.88
N GLN A 155 -11.51 -2.84 7.61
CA GLN A 155 -11.66 -1.51 8.21
C GLN A 155 -10.58 -1.23 9.26
N LEU A 156 -10.26 -2.20 10.12
CA LEU A 156 -9.15 -2.09 11.07
C LEU A 156 -7.82 -1.91 10.34
N THR A 157 -7.61 -2.67 9.27
CA THR A 157 -6.41 -2.57 8.43
C THR A 157 -6.27 -1.17 7.83
N MET A 158 -7.34 -0.63 7.24
CA MET A 158 -7.37 0.73 6.70
C MET A 158 -7.16 1.79 7.79
N ALA A 159 -7.73 1.59 8.98
CA ALA A 159 -7.52 2.49 10.12
C ALA A 159 -6.03 2.54 10.52
N GLY A 160 -5.31 1.41 10.46
CA GLY A 160 -3.86 1.39 10.63
C GLY A 160 -3.14 2.24 9.58
N TYR A 161 -3.53 2.14 8.31
CA TYR A 161 -2.90 2.91 7.23
C TYR A 161 -3.10 4.43 7.36
N SER A 162 -4.18 4.89 7.99
CA SER A 162 -4.44 6.32 8.22
C SER A 162 -3.35 7.02 9.05
N ILE A 163 -2.52 6.25 9.77
CA ILE A 163 -1.41 6.77 10.58
C ILE A 163 -0.40 7.54 9.75
N MET A 164 -0.15 7.13 8.51
CA MET A 164 0.72 7.86 7.59
C MET A 164 0.30 9.34 7.47
N ILE A 165 -1.00 9.59 7.32
CA ILE A 165 -1.53 10.96 7.16
C ILE A 165 -1.45 11.73 8.47
N ARG A 166 -1.71 11.07 9.62
CA ARG A 166 -1.51 11.71 10.91
C ARG A 166 -0.05 12.13 11.14
N GLU A 167 0.89 11.28 10.76
CA GLU A 167 2.31 11.61 10.83
C GLU A 167 2.63 12.81 9.93
N ILE A 168 2.19 12.78 8.66
CA ILE A 168 2.39 13.87 7.69
C ILE A 168 1.84 15.18 8.21
N SER A 169 0.65 15.20 8.84
CA SER A 169 0.04 16.40 9.41
C SER A 169 0.87 17.06 10.54
N LYS A 170 1.85 16.33 11.08
CA LYS A 170 2.80 16.81 12.10
C LYS A 170 4.20 17.07 11.55
N GLN A 171 4.51 16.57 10.35
CA GLN A 171 5.83 16.67 9.73
C GLN A 171 5.96 17.87 8.79
N THR A 172 4.85 18.51 8.40
CA THR A 172 4.87 19.71 7.57
C THR A 172 3.75 20.68 7.94
N ASN A 173 4.06 21.97 7.89
CA ASN A 173 3.08 23.05 8.03
C ASN A 173 2.46 23.44 6.68
N GLN A 174 2.91 22.84 5.58
CA GLN A 174 2.38 23.09 4.25
C GLN A 174 1.05 22.36 4.04
N TYR A 175 0.07 23.04 3.48
CA TYR A 175 -1.16 22.38 3.04
C TYR A 175 -0.88 21.53 1.81
N ILE A 176 -1.10 20.21 1.93
CA ILE A 176 -1.04 19.31 0.78
C ILE A 176 -2.25 19.62 -0.11
N THR A 177 -2.00 19.88 -1.38
CA THR A 177 -3.05 20.21 -2.38
C THR A 177 -3.41 19.04 -3.28
N HIS A 178 -2.48 18.11 -3.49
CA HIS A 178 -2.65 16.95 -4.36
C HIS A 178 -2.00 15.71 -3.73
N ILE A 179 -2.67 14.57 -3.82
CA ILE A 179 -2.09 13.28 -3.45
C ILE A 179 -2.18 12.34 -4.66
N PHE A 180 -1.03 11.91 -5.16
CA PHE A 180 -0.93 10.83 -6.15
C PHE A 180 -0.82 9.51 -5.41
N LEU A 181 -1.90 8.75 -5.42
CA LEU A 181 -2.15 7.67 -4.47
C LEU A 181 -2.35 6.34 -5.20
N GLN A 182 -1.39 5.46 -5.09
CA GLN A 182 -1.44 4.15 -5.72
C GLN A 182 -2.50 3.25 -5.09
N ALA A 183 -3.19 2.48 -5.95
CA ALA A 183 -4.19 1.50 -5.57
C ALA A 183 -4.01 0.17 -6.31
N GLY A 184 -4.11 -0.92 -5.57
CA GLY A 184 -4.45 -2.24 -6.05
C GLY A 184 -5.90 -2.51 -5.68
N VAL A 185 -6.19 -3.35 -4.65
CA VAL A 185 -7.56 -3.53 -4.12
C VAL A 185 -8.12 -2.27 -3.43
N GLY A 186 -7.32 -1.20 -3.29
CA GLY A 186 -7.74 0.11 -2.78
C GLY A 186 -7.61 0.32 -1.27
N GLY A 187 -7.19 -0.69 -0.49
CA GLY A 187 -7.16 -0.61 0.98
C GLY A 187 -6.27 0.51 1.53
N MET A 188 -5.05 0.69 0.97
CA MET A 188 -4.16 1.77 1.36
C MET A 188 -4.76 3.13 0.99
N ALA A 189 -5.24 3.25 -0.24
CA ALA A 189 -5.83 4.49 -0.73
C ALA A 189 -7.02 4.93 0.12
N ALA A 190 -7.93 4.02 0.45
CA ALA A 190 -9.07 4.30 1.33
C ALA A 190 -8.64 4.69 2.76
N GLY A 191 -7.61 4.03 3.30
CA GLY A 191 -7.06 4.38 4.61
C GLY A 191 -6.42 5.77 4.63
N VAL A 192 -5.71 6.14 3.56
CA VAL A 192 -5.16 7.49 3.35
C VAL A 192 -6.28 8.54 3.26
N VAL A 193 -7.31 8.30 2.44
CA VAL A 193 -8.47 9.20 2.30
C VAL A 193 -9.18 9.40 3.63
N ALA A 194 -9.43 8.33 4.39
CA ALA A 194 -10.00 8.41 5.73
C ALA A 194 -9.10 9.23 6.68
N GLY A 195 -7.77 9.06 6.59
CA GLY A 195 -6.79 9.85 7.34
C GLY A 195 -6.84 11.33 6.97
N VAL A 196 -6.92 11.66 5.67
CA VAL A 196 -7.07 13.03 5.16
C VAL A 196 -8.31 13.69 5.76
N ALA A 197 -9.46 13.04 5.65
CA ALA A 197 -10.72 13.57 6.22
C ALA A 197 -10.65 13.82 7.74
N LYS A 198 -9.79 13.08 8.46
CA LYS A 198 -9.65 13.19 9.93
C LYS A 198 -8.59 14.20 10.37
N TYR A 199 -7.47 14.30 9.65
CA TYR A 199 -6.27 14.96 10.16
C TYR A 199 -5.84 16.20 9.35
N PHE A 200 -6.32 16.37 8.13
CA PHE A 200 -6.03 17.56 7.35
C PHE A 200 -7.11 18.63 7.51
N LYS A 201 -6.70 19.88 7.53
CA LYS A 201 -7.63 21.03 7.60
C LYS A 201 -8.29 21.32 6.24
N ARG A 202 -7.64 20.94 5.15
CA ARG A 202 -8.14 21.11 3.77
C ARG A 202 -8.02 19.77 3.05
N ILE A 203 -9.03 19.43 2.26
CA ILE A 203 -9.07 18.19 1.50
C ILE A 203 -8.30 18.41 0.19
N PRO A 204 -7.21 17.66 -0.06
CA PRO A 204 -6.47 17.73 -1.30
C PRO A 204 -7.23 17.03 -2.44
N LYS A 205 -6.86 17.32 -3.67
CA LYS A 205 -7.27 16.51 -4.82
C LYS A 205 -6.61 15.14 -4.74
N ILE A 206 -7.42 14.09 -4.86
CA ILE A 206 -7.00 12.70 -4.80
C ILE A 206 -6.91 12.14 -6.21
N ILE A 207 -5.70 11.83 -6.66
CA ILE A 207 -5.42 11.21 -7.94
C ILE A 207 -5.07 9.74 -7.69
N ILE A 208 -5.95 8.84 -8.07
CA ILE A 208 -5.69 7.40 -7.96
C ILE A 208 -4.78 6.96 -9.09
N VAL A 209 -3.77 6.14 -8.75
CA VAL A 209 -2.79 5.66 -9.71
C VAL A 209 -2.76 4.13 -9.71
N GLU A 210 -2.88 3.52 -10.88
CA GLU A 210 -2.87 2.07 -11.08
C GLU A 210 -1.90 1.64 -12.19
N PRO A 211 -1.47 0.36 -12.22
CA PRO A 211 -0.84 -0.20 -13.41
C PRO A 211 -1.83 -0.24 -14.58
N ASP A 212 -1.36 0.08 -15.79
CA ASP A 212 -2.17 -0.02 -17.02
C ASP A 212 -2.67 -1.44 -17.32
N ARG A 213 -2.01 -2.45 -16.74
CA ARG A 213 -2.37 -3.87 -16.84
C ARG A 213 -3.39 -4.34 -15.81
N ALA A 214 -3.64 -3.52 -14.78
CA ALA A 214 -4.52 -3.86 -13.65
C ALA A 214 -5.26 -2.61 -13.16
N ASP A 215 -6.00 -1.98 -14.04
CA ASP A 215 -6.69 -0.69 -13.85
C ASP A 215 -8.13 -0.86 -13.31
N CYS A 216 -8.35 -1.77 -12.37
CA CYS A 216 -9.68 -2.13 -11.87
C CYS A 216 -10.43 -0.97 -11.21
N VAL A 217 -9.73 0.01 -10.60
CA VAL A 217 -10.37 1.22 -10.03
C VAL A 217 -10.90 2.11 -11.15
N LEU A 218 -10.07 2.42 -12.14
CA LEU A 218 -10.46 3.24 -13.31
C LEU A 218 -11.66 2.63 -14.03
N GLN A 219 -11.61 1.31 -14.29
CA GLN A 219 -12.70 0.60 -14.96
C GLN A 219 -13.99 0.61 -14.12
N SER A 220 -13.88 0.48 -12.79
CA SER A 220 -15.03 0.53 -11.89
C SER A 220 -15.63 1.94 -11.81
N ILE A 221 -14.80 2.99 -11.78
CA ILE A 221 -15.27 4.39 -11.77
C ILE A 221 -15.97 4.74 -13.08
N LYS A 222 -15.43 4.34 -14.24
CA LYS A 222 -16.06 4.59 -15.56
C LYS A 222 -17.50 4.08 -15.65
N ILE A 223 -17.80 2.96 -15.02
CA ILE A 223 -19.15 2.36 -15.07
C ILE A 223 -19.94 2.52 -13.76
N ASN A 224 -19.40 3.28 -12.80
CA ASN A 224 -19.98 3.52 -11.47
C ASN A 224 -20.40 2.26 -10.69
N ARG A 225 -19.73 1.14 -10.90
CA ARG A 225 -19.93 -0.13 -10.19
C ARG A 225 -18.63 -0.91 -10.11
N LEU A 226 -18.50 -1.81 -9.12
CA LEU A 226 -17.36 -2.73 -9.05
C LEU A 226 -17.28 -3.55 -10.33
N LYS A 227 -16.09 -3.57 -10.92
CA LYS A 227 -15.78 -4.34 -12.12
C LYS A 227 -14.58 -5.23 -11.88
N LYS A 228 -14.77 -6.53 -12.05
CA LYS A 228 -13.66 -7.48 -12.15
C LYS A 228 -13.10 -7.42 -13.57
N ILE A 229 -11.80 -7.21 -13.69
CA ILE A 229 -11.09 -7.16 -14.98
C ILE A 229 -10.31 -8.45 -15.19
N LYS A 230 -9.99 -8.76 -16.44
CA LYS A 230 -9.10 -9.88 -16.79
C LYS A 230 -7.68 -9.34 -16.94
N ILE A 231 -6.75 -9.78 -16.10
CA ILE A 231 -5.33 -9.46 -16.21
C ILE A 231 -4.70 -10.44 -17.21
N LYS A 232 -4.32 -9.93 -18.38
CA LYS A 232 -3.66 -10.76 -19.42
C LYS A 232 -2.18 -11.01 -19.09
N LYS A 233 -1.54 -10.06 -18.43
CA LYS A 233 -0.14 -10.12 -18.01
C LYS A 233 0.03 -9.33 -16.72
N GLU A 234 0.61 -9.95 -15.71
CA GLU A 234 0.90 -9.31 -14.43
C GLU A 234 1.78 -8.08 -14.59
N SER A 235 1.50 -7.04 -13.81
CA SER A 235 2.39 -5.89 -13.69
C SER A 235 3.59 -6.24 -12.81
N ILE A 236 4.75 -5.64 -13.10
CA ILE A 236 5.91 -5.73 -12.19
C ILE A 236 5.65 -5.07 -10.84
N MET A 237 4.67 -4.15 -10.77
CA MET A 237 4.12 -3.58 -9.54
C MET A 237 3.18 -4.59 -8.86
N GLY A 238 3.74 -5.74 -8.46
CA GLY A 238 2.98 -6.93 -8.05
C GLY A 238 1.98 -6.70 -6.91
N GLY A 239 2.28 -5.80 -5.97
CA GLY A 239 1.36 -5.43 -4.88
C GLY A 239 0.13 -4.64 -5.34
N MET A 240 0.09 -4.22 -6.61
CA MET A 240 -0.99 -3.46 -7.24
C MET A 240 -1.65 -4.22 -8.39
N SER A 241 -1.13 -5.38 -8.78
CA SER A 241 -1.69 -6.21 -9.85
C SER A 241 -2.93 -6.94 -9.34
N CYS A 242 -4.04 -6.23 -9.29
CA CYS A 242 -5.31 -6.69 -8.71
C CYS A 242 -6.42 -6.62 -9.76
N ASN A 243 -7.23 -7.68 -9.84
CA ASN A 243 -8.29 -7.79 -10.84
C ASN A 243 -9.62 -7.13 -10.40
N GLU A 244 -9.77 -6.80 -9.12
CA GLU A 244 -10.99 -6.21 -8.57
C GLU A 244 -10.68 -5.38 -7.32
N MET A 245 -11.45 -4.33 -7.09
CA MET A 245 -11.40 -3.55 -5.86
C MET A 245 -12.05 -4.27 -4.69
N SER A 246 -11.54 -4.01 -3.51
CA SER A 246 -12.20 -4.36 -2.26
C SER A 246 -13.48 -3.54 -2.05
N TYR A 247 -14.52 -4.14 -1.48
CA TYR A 247 -15.86 -3.52 -1.36
C TYR A 247 -15.86 -2.19 -0.61
N ILE A 248 -15.21 -2.10 0.56
CA ILE A 248 -15.20 -0.84 1.34
C ILE A 248 -14.35 0.24 0.68
N PRO A 249 -13.13 -0.03 0.20
CA PRO A 249 -12.37 0.93 -0.59
C PRO A 249 -13.16 1.50 -1.76
N TRP A 250 -13.93 0.69 -2.49
CA TRP A 250 -14.82 1.17 -3.54
C TRP A 250 -15.79 2.23 -3.03
N GLN A 251 -16.48 1.99 -1.91
CA GLN A 251 -17.45 2.95 -1.36
C GLN A 251 -16.83 4.30 -0.98
N ILE A 252 -15.54 4.30 -0.62
CA ILE A 252 -14.79 5.49 -0.26
C ILE A 252 -14.24 6.18 -1.51
N LEU A 253 -13.51 5.43 -2.36
CA LEU A 253 -12.74 6.01 -3.46
C LEU A 253 -13.62 6.53 -4.59
N LYS A 254 -14.77 5.91 -4.89
CA LYS A 254 -15.70 6.43 -5.89
C LYS A 254 -16.23 7.83 -5.59
N LYS A 255 -16.23 8.22 -4.30
CA LYS A 255 -16.66 9.57 -3.87
C LYS A 255 -15.50 10.54 -3.69
N ALA A 256 -14.31 10.04 -3.37
CA ALA A 256 -13.18 10.86 -2.96
C ALA A 256 -12.17 11.11 -4.09
N SER A 257 -12.12 10.27 -5.14
CA SER A 257 -11.16 10.45 -6.24
C SER A 257 -11.61 11.56 -7.19
N ASN A 258 -10.68 12.48 -7.47
CA ASN A 258 -10.87 13.54 -8.47
C ASN A 258 -10.42 13.11 -9.85
N CYS A 259 -9.47 12.16 -9.92
CA CYS A 259 -8.92 11.65 -11.17
C CYS A 259 -8.35 10.25 -10.96
N CYS A 260 -8.36 9.43 -12.02
CA CYS A 260 -7.66 8.15 -12.07
C CYS A 260 -6.68 8.15 -13.23
N VAL A 261 -5.47 7.69 -12.99
CA VAL A 261 -4.39 7.62 -13.97
C VAL A 261 -3.83 6.21 -13.95
N SER A 262 -3.71 5.58 -15.13
CA SER A 262 -2.95 4.34 -15.28
C SER A 262 -1.54 4.61 -15.77
N VAL A 263 -0.57 3.87 -15.24
CA VAL A 263 0.85 4.00 -15.54
C VAL A 263 1.42 2.69 -16.05
N SER A 264 2.32 2.79 -17.03
CA SER A 264 2.99 1.62 -17.60
C SER A 264 4.17 1.17 -16.75
N ASP A 265 4.45 -0.13 -16.77
CA ASP A 265 5.65 -0.75 -16.18
C ASP A 265 6.97 -0.18 -16.73
N ARG A 266 6.95 0.46 -17.91
CA ARG A 266 8.16 0.94 -18.62
C ARG A 266 9.04 1.85 -17.77
N ASN A 267 8.43 2.74 -16.98
CA ASN A 267 9.14 3.75 -16.20
C ASN A 267 9.49 3.31 -14.78
N VAL A 268 9.06 2.13 -14.34
CA VAL A 268 9.28 1.67 -12.96
C VAL A 268 10.77 1.52 -12.65
N ALA A 269 11.52 0.80 -13.50
CA ALA A 269 12.95 0.58 -13.30
C ALA A 269 13.73 1.91 -13.24
N LYS A 270 13.46 2.82 -14.20
CA LYS A 270 14.08 4.15 -14.23
C LYS A 270 13.77 4.94 -12.96
N THR A 271 12.53 4.91 -12.47
CA THR A 271 12.14 5.65 -11.27
C THR A 271 12.77 5.07 -10.01
N VAL A 272 12.89 3.73 -9.91
CA VAL A 272 13.64 3.07 -8.82
C VAL A 272 15.10 3.53 -8.81
N ALA A 273 15.77 3.57 -9.97
CA ALA A 273 17.14 4.08 -10.09
C ALA A 273 17.23 5.57 -9.72
N MET A 274 16.31 6.41 -10.21
CA MET A 274 16.29 7.85 -9.90
C MET A 274 16.14 8.12 -8.39
N LEU A 275 15.33 7.36 -7.68
CA LEU A 275 15.19 7.44 -6.21
C LEU A 275 16.51 7.09 -5.53
N LYS A 276 17.11 5.95 -5.90
CA LYS A 276 18.35 5.44 -5.30
C LYS A 276 19.54 6.35 -5.57
N ASP A 277 19.67 6.86 -6.80
CA ASP A 277 20.84 7.61 -7.28
C ASP A 277 20.73 9.13 -7.05
N LYS A 278 19.82 9.53 -6.14
CA LYS A 278 19.63 10.95 -5.74
C LYS A 278 19.25 11.87 -6.92
N LYS A 279 18.60 11.35 -7.96
CA LYS A 279 18.19 12.18 -9.10
C LYS A 279 16.92 12.98 -8.82
N LEU A 280 16.10 12.56 -7.82
CA LEU A 280 14.85 13.22 -7.44
C LEU A 280 14.98 14.09 -6.18
N SER A 281 15.94 13.76 -5.29
CA SER A 281 16.20 14.50 -4.06
C SER A 281 17.69 14.51 -3.70
N LYS A 282 18.07 15.27 -2.67
CA LYS A 282 19.42 15.24 -2.10
C LYS A 282 19.71 13.90 -1.40
N ASN A 283 18.68 13.18 -0.97
CA ASN A 283 18.79 11.91 -0.26
C ASN A 283 18.67 10.72 -1.20
N SER A 284 19.42 9.64 -0.93
CA SER A 284 19.18 8.33 -1.54
C SER A 284 17.97 7.68 -0.90
N ILE A 285 17.00 7.24 -1.71
CA ILE A 285 15.76 6.63 -1.26
C ILE A 285 15.68 5.19 -1.81
N ILE A 286 15.36 4.24 -0.94
CA ILE A 286 15.14 2.85 -1.33
C ILE A 286 13.64 2.63 -1.50
N GLY A 287 13.11 2.92 -2.68
CA GLY A 287 11.70 2.65 -3.02
C GLY A 287 11.59 1.43 -3.91
N GLY A 288 10.71 0.49 -3.55
CA GLY A 288 10.36 -0.67 -4.37
C GLY A 288 9.48 -0.31 -5.57
N GLU A 289 9.11 -1.31 -6.33
CA GLU A 289 8.32 -1.14 -7.56
C GLU A 289 6.98 -0.45 -7.32
N CYS A 290 6.28 -0.79 -6.24
CA CYS A 290 4.99 -0.18 -5.91
C CYS A 290 5.12 1.24 -5.28
N SER A 291 6.33 1.70 -5.01
CA SER A 291 6.60 3.07 -4.52
C SER A 291 6.76 4.09 -5.65
N THR A 292 6.83 3.65 -6.89
CA THR A 292 7.12 4.51 -8.05
C THR A 292 5.89 5.11 -8.73
N PRO A 293 4.69 4.48 -8.72
CA PRO A 293 3.54 4.92 -9.53
C PRO A 293 3.13 6.37 -9.32
N GLY A 294 3.11 6.84 -8.06
CA GLY A 294 2.79 8.24 -7.76
C GLY A 294 3.75 9.24 -8.41
N ILE A 295 5.04 8.92 -8.45
CA ILE A 295 6.07 9.75 -9.11
C ILE A 295 5.89 9.69 -10.64
N ILE A 296 5.72 8.49 -11.20
CA ILE A 296 5.53 8.30 -12.64
C ILE A 296 4.30 9.06 -13.12
N SER A 297 3.20 8.93 -12.39
CA SER A 297 1.94 9.61 -12.68
C SER A 297 2.08 11.13 -12.59
N LEU A 298 2.73 11.66 -11.54
CA LEU A 298 2.98 13.09 -11.39
C LEU A 298 3.77 13.65 -12.55
N ILE A 299 4.85 12.98 -12.97
CA ILE A 299 5.65 13.39 -14.15
C ILE A 299 4.78 13.37 -15.41
N GLY A 300 4.01 12.29 -15.62
CA GLY A 300 3.13 12.17 -16.78
C GLY A 300 2.06 13.27 -16.83
N VAL A 301 1.43 13.58 -15.71
CA VAL A 301 0.43 14.64 -15.59
C VAL A 301 1.05 16.03 -15.85
N CYS A 302 2.24 16.31 -15.32
CA CYS A 302 2.92 17.58 -15.57
C CYS A 302 3.24 17.79 -17.06
N ASN A 303 3.46 16.72 -17.82
CA ASN A 303 3.72 16.74 -19.26
C ASN A 303 2.42 16.71 -20.10
N ASN A 304 1.24 16.61 -19.50
CA ASN A 304 -0.04 16.58 -20.17
C ASN A 304 -0.88 17.79 -19.75
N TYR A 305 -0.95 18.80 -20.61
CA TYR A 305 -1.65 20.08 -20.32
C TYR A 305 -3.11 19.85 -19.90
N LYS A 306 -3.86 19.00 -20.63
CA LYS A 306 -5.29 18.75 -20.35
C LYS A 306 -5.49 18.17 -18.95
N THR A 307 -4.72 17.13 -18.58
CA THR A 307 -4.81 16.49 -17.26
C THR A 307 -4.31 17.43 -16.16
N LYS A 308 -3.21 18.15 -16.39
CA LYS A 308 -2.68 19.16 -15.46
C LYS A 308 -3.73 20.23 -15.14
N LYS A 309 -4.42 20.77 -16.16
CA LYS A 309 -5.50 21.74 -16.01
C LYS A 309 -6.71 21.14 -15.28
N LEU A 310 -7.11 19.91 -15.62
CA LEU A 310 -8.26 19.22 -15.00
C LEU A 310 -8.12 19.08 -13.48
N ILE A 311 -6.92 18.78 -12.99
CA ILE A 311 -6.67 18.65 -11.57
C ILE A 311 -6.13 19.95 -10.94
N GLU A 312 -6.05 21.05 -11.69
CA GLU A 312 -5.55 22.37 -11.24
C GLU A 312 -4.13 22.33 -10.66
N LEU A 313 -3.28 21.44 -11.19
CA LEU A 313 -1.89 21.33 -10.77
C LEU A 313 -1.07 22.50 -11.33
N ASN A 314 -0.43 23.27 -10.46
CA ASN A 314 0.31 24.49 -10.82
C ASN A 314 1.53 24.73 -9.92
N GLU A 315 2.21 25.86 -10.08
CA GLU A 315 3.42 26.24 -9.35
C GLU A 315 3.21 26.44 -7.83
N LYS A 316 1.96 26.64 -7.38
CA LYS A 316 1.60 26.75 -5.95
C LYS A 316 1.26 25.40 -5.34
N SER A 317 1.23 24.33 -6.12
CA SER A 317 0.80 23.01 -5.65
C SER A 317 1.83 22.35 -4.74
N ASN A 318 1.34 21.80 -3.62
CA ASN A 318 2.08 20.94 -2.71
C ASN A 318 1.60 19.49 -2.90
N VAL A 319 2.43 18.69 -3.52
CA VAL A 319 2.10 17.31 -3.91
C VAL A 319 2.63 16.31 -2.89
N LEU A 320 1.83 15.32 -2.56
CA LEU A 320 2.22 14.17 -1.76
C LEU A 320 2.21 12.91 -2.62
N VAL A 321 3.28 12.13 -2.54
CA VAL A 321 3.38 10.75 -3.05
C VAL A 321 3.76 9.81 -1.91
N ILE A 322 3.29 8.57 -1.96
CA ILE A 322 3.56 7.56 -0.93
C ILE A 322 4.60 6.57 -1.45
N GLY A 323 5.75 6.50 -0.79
CA GLY A 323 6.71 5.44 -0.95
C GLY A 323 6.30 4.23 -0.11
N CYS A 324 5.38 3.42 -0.61
CA CYS A 324 4.66 2.42 0.16
C CYS A 324 5.52 1.24 0.63
N GLU A 325 6.66 1.01 -0.02
CA GLU A 325 7.59 -0.08 0.32
C GLU A 325 9.03 0.22 -0.11
N GLY A 326 9.97 -0.50 0.49
CA GLY A 326 11.38 -0.51 0.09
C GLY A 326 11.72 -1.75 -0.76
N ASN A 327 12.96 -2.22 -0.63
CA ASN A 327 13.47 -3.43 -1.30
C ASN A 327 12.97 -4.71 -0.58
N ALA A 328 11.66 -4.92 -0.55
CA ALA A 328 11.06 -6.10 0.08
C ALA A 328 11.45 -7.39 -0.64
N ASP A 329 11.48 -7.37 -1.97
CA ASP A 329 12.09 -8.38 -2.82
C ASP A 329 13.46 -7.87 -3.30
N VAL A 330 14.53 -8.35 -2.65
CA VAL A 330 15.90 -7.88 -2.91
C VAL A 330 16.36 -8.24 -4.31
N LYS A 331 15.97 -9.41 -4.84
CA LYS A 331 16.34 -9.87 -6.19
C LYS A 331 15.71 -8.97 -7.25
N LEU A 332 14.40 -8.78 -7.17
CA LEU A 332 13.67 -7.89 -8.09
C LEU A 332 14.21 -6.46 -8.01
N TYR A 333 14.44 -5.94 -6.80
CA TYR A 333 14.97 -4.59 -6.62
C TYR A 333 16.32 -4.38 -7.30
N LYS A 334 17.25 -5.34 -7.17
CA LYS A 334 18.56 -5.30 -7.85
C LYS A 334 18.42 -5.33 -9.38
N GLN A 335 17.50 -6.15 -9.90
CA GLN A 335 17.20 -6.21 -11.34
C GLN A 335 16.64 -4.88 -11.86
N LEU A 336 15.67 -4.30 -11.15
CA LEU A 336 15.09 -2.99 -11.51
C LEU A 336 16.13 -1.88 -11.47
N LEU A 337 16.99 -1.86 -10.45
CA LEU A 337 18.04 -0.86 -10.31
C LEU A 337 19.04 -0.93 -11.47
N SER A 338 19.51 -2.14 -11.83
CA SER A 338 20.40 -2.35 -12.96
C SER A 338 19.76 -1.94 -14.29
N LYS A 339 18.50 -2.33 -14.52
CA LYS A 339 17.76 -1.96 -15.74
C LYS A 339 17.48 -0.45 -15.83
N GLY A 340 17.23 0.20 -14.72
CA GLY A 340 16.88 1.62 -14.69
C GLY A 340 18.07 2.57 -14.84
N ARG A 341 19.31 2.04 -14.73
CA ARG A 341 20.57 2.76 -14.94
C ARG A 341 21.10 2.68 -16.37
N LYS A 342 20.56 1.74 -17.16
CA LYS A 342 20.78 1.65 -18.61
C LYS A 342 19.88 2.65 -19.35
#